data_3132ed0a9b5bc743910ffbd43d522a00
#
_entry.id   3132ed0a9b5bc743910ffbd43d522a00
#
_cell.length_a   1.000
_cell.length_b   1.000
_cell.length_c   1.000
_cell.angle_alpha   90.00
_cell.angle_beta   90.00
_cell.angle_gamma   90.00
#
_symmetry.space_group_name_H-M   'P 1'
#
loop_
_entity.id
_entity.type
_entity.pdbx_description
1 polymer ?
#
loop_
_entity_poly.entity_id
_entity_poly.type
_entity_poly.pdbx_seq_one_letter_code
_entity_poly.pdbx_strand_id
1 'polypeptide(L)'
;MANEALHISFDNGFGTLGNVYNVGSPQNGEIVLTGNSGVMEWASGPSSGHGYGTYTVEAKLEGNEPGAGIIFWPGDNKWPGQELDLAEIAQDGSGRIYGTVHWNANGNDSYSYELYDGIYTGGFHDFTMIWEAGKITYQVDGQTKAVFTEHVPADFDHGGMNNTIGFLNNNPHTSITVREVSFDPLGGGGSAPEPRPAPEPQVAPISPQAEVVVAVRPQEPEAAAAVDSSDPFAPWTDASGHIDWDAVAAHVTANYEATGFWYI
;
A
#
# COMPACT_ATOMS: atom_id res chain seq x y z
N MET A 1 10.88 18.64 1.39
CA MET A 1 11.87 18.40 0.36
C MET A 1 11.96 16.90 0.16
N ALA A 2 11.76 16.45 -1.06
CA ALA A 2 11.48 15.05 -1.39
C ALA A 2 12.55 14.00 -1.01
N ASN A 3 13.72 14.39 -0.53
CA ASN A 3 14.84 13.49 -0.16
C ASN A 3 15.36 13.74 1.25
N GLU A 4 14.54 14.27 2.14
CA GLU A 4 14.89 14.36 3.55
C GLU A 4 14.39 13.10 4.26
N ALA A 5 15.19 12.60 5.22
CA ALA A 5 14.78 11.48 6.06
C ALA A 5 13.49 11.80 6.80
N LEU A 6 12.61 10.81 6.92
CA LEU A 6 11.33 10.91 7.62
C LEU A 6 11.31 9.95 8.80
N HIS A 7 10.72 10.40 9.91
CA HIS A 7 10.39 9.53 11.03
C HIS A 7 9.11 10.00 11.71
N ILE A 8 8.11 9.13 11.79
CA ILE A 8 6.80 9.38 12.42
C ILE A 8 6.54 8.26 13.42
N SER A 9 6.38 8.60 14.70
CA SER A 9 6.07 7.68 15.81
C SER A 9 4.62 7.80 16.30
N PHE A 10 3.82 8.66 15.70
CA PHE A 10 2.44 8.99 16.09
C PHE A 10 2.21 9.53 17.51
N ASP A 11 3.26 9.78 18.28
CA ASP A 11 3.15 10.41 19.61
C ASP A 11 2.62 11.84 19.55
N ASN A 12 2.87 12.54 18.45
CA ASN A 12 2.54 13.95 18.25
C ASN A 12 1.56 14.19 17.06
N GLY A 13 0.76 13.19 16.70
CA GLY A 13 -0.17 13.27 15.58
C GLY A 13 0.29 12.48 14.36
N PHE A 14 -0.21 12.85 13.19
CA PHE A 14 0.03 12.10 11.94
C PHE A 14 1.32 12.48 11.20
N GLY A 15 2.10 13.45 11.71
CA GLY A 15 3.28 13.94 11.00
C GLY A 15 2.95 14.54 9.64
N THR A 16 3.63 14.05 8.58
CA THR A 16 3.37 14.47 7.18
C THR A 16 2.14 13.80 6.55
N LEU A 17 1.55 12.79 7.21
CA LEU A 17 0.39 12.06 6.73
C LEU A 17 -0.90 12.88 6.93
N GLY A 18 -1.02 14.00 6.24
CA GLY A 18 -2.08 14.99 6.43
C GLY A 18 -3.42 14.68 5.75
N ASN A 19 -3.46 13.72 4.84
CA ASN A 19 -4.68 13.27 4.18
C ASN A 19 -5.28 12.11 4.99
N VAL A 20 -6.25 12.43 5.85
CA VAL A 20 -6.82 11.48 6.83
C VAL A 20 -8.33 11.42 6.65
N TYR A 21 -8.89 10.23 6.50
CA TYR A 21 -10.33 10.01 6.49
C TYR A 21 -10.73 8.79 7.34
N ASN A 22 -11.80 8.95 8.12
CA ASN A 22 -12.35 7.91 9.01
C ASN A 22 -11.35 7.27 9.99
N VAL A 23 -10.30 8.00 10.36
CA VAL A 23 -9.29 7.55 11.33
C VAL A 23 -9.31 8.47 12.53
N GLY A 24 -9.39 7.90 13.73
CA GLY A 24 -9.28 8.65 14.98
C GLY A 24 -7.89 9.24 15.20
N SER A 25 -7.79 10.21 16.10
CA SER A 25 -6.46 10.72 16.50
C SER A 25 -5.57 9.58 17.02
N PRO A 26 -4.27 9.63 16.77
CA PRO A 26 -3.31 8.67 17.31
C PRO A 26 -3.47 8.50 18.83
N GLN A 27 -3.33 7.27 19.30
CA GLN A 27 -3.41 6.91 20.73
C GLN A 27 -2.23 6.02 21.09
N ASN A 28 -1.51 6.37 22.15
CA ASN A 28 -0.36 5.59 22.66
C ASN A 28 0.73 5.31 21.58
N GLY A 29 0.99 6.28 20.71
CA GLY A 29 1.95 6.11 19.62
C GLY A 29 1.47 5.22 18.47
N GLU A 30 0.15 5.01 18.35
CA GLU A 30 -0.43 4.15 17.30
C GLU A 30 -1.57 4.86 16.57
N ILE A 31 -1.72 4.55 15.28
CA ILE A 31 -2.94 4.78 14.52
C ILE A 31 -3.60 3.44 14.18
N VAL A 32 -4.93 3.42 14.17
CA VAL A 32 -5.70 2.22 13.84
C VAL A 32 -6.70 2.55 12.75
N LEU A 33 -6.64 1.81 11.66
CA LEU A 33 -7.54 1.89 10.52
C LEU A 33 -8.47 0.68 10.52
N THR A 34 -9.77 0.91 10.51
CA THR A 34 -10.81 -0.13 10.46
C THR A 34 -11.93 0.29 9.52
N GLY A 35 -12.56 -0.67 8.86
CA GLY A 35 -13.60 -0.34 7.88
C GLY A 35 -13.04 0.47 6.71
N ASN A 36 -13.84 1.38 6.14
CA ASN A 36 -13.38 2.26 5.07
C ASN A 36 -12.66 3.48 5.67
N SER A 37 -11.34 3.42 5.74
CA SER A 37 -10.49 4.42 6.37
C SER A 37 -9.13 4.51 5.71
N GLY A 38 -8.46 5.66 5.85
CA GLY A 38 -7.12 5.85 5.28
C GLY A 38 -6.37 7.03 5.89
N VAL A 39 -5.05 6.91 5.82
CA VAL A 39 -4.09 7.96 6.19
C VAL A 39 -2.98 7.95 5.15
N MET A 40 -2.69 9.11 4.56
CA MET A 40 -1.72 9.23 3.47
C MET A 40 -1.04 10.59 3.50
N GLU A 41 0.15 10.68 2.93
CA GLU A 41 0.71 11.97 2.54
C GLU A 41 -0.12 12.59 1.41
N TRP A 42 -0.11 13.92 1.29
CA TRP A 42 -0.76 14.59 0.17
C TRP A 42 -0.01 14.33 -1.14
N ALA A 43 -0.67 13.68 -2.09
CA ALA A 43 -0.18 13.51 -3.45
C ALA A 43 -0.41 14.79 -4.25
N SER A 44 0.45 15.80 -4.12
CA SER A 44 0.32 17.05 -4.85
C SER A 44 1.63 17.79 -5.04
N GLY A 45 1.95 18.13 -6.30
CA GLY A 45 3.07 19.00 -6.67
C GLY A 45 4.45 18.33 -6.63
N PRO A 46 5.47 19.05 -7.08
CA PRO A 46 6.82 18.51 -7.30
C PRO A 46 7.57 18.08 -6.03
N SER A 47 7.01 18.36 -4.86
CA SER A 47 7.59 17.99 -3.56
C SER A 47 6.81 16.88 -2.86
N SER A 48 5.85 16.26 -3.55
CA SER A 48 5.08 15.16 -2.99
C SER A 48 5.91 13.88 -2.92
N GLY A 49 5.74 13.14 -1.82
CA GLY A 49 6.35 11.84 -1.62
C GLY A 49 7.87 11.88 -1.49
N HIS A 50 8.45 10.72 -1.53
CA HIS A 50 9.88 10.48 -1.35
C HIS A 50 10.40 9.62 -2.50
N GLY A 51 11.71 9.69 -2.79
CA GLY A 51 12.35 8.98 -3.90
C GLY A 51 13.05 7.69 -3.48
N TYR A 52 14.15 7.40 -4.15
CA TYR A 52 14.96 6.23 -3.84
C TYR A 52 15.44 6.25 -2.39
N GLY A 53 15.31 5.12 -1.71
CA GLY A 53 15.69 4.98 -0.32
C GLY A 53 15.13 3.72 0.32
N THR A 54 15.22 3.69 1.63
CA THR A 54 14.66 2.63 2.46
C THR A 54 13.48 3.17 3.24
N TYR A 55 12.32 2.56 3.05
CA TYR A 55 11.09 2.85 3.78
C TYR A 55 10.82 1.70 4.74
N THR A 56 10.59 1.99 6.00
CA THR A 56 10.22 0.98 6.98
C THR A 56 8.96 1.40 7.72
N VAL A 57 8.03 0.46 7.85
CA VAL A 57 6.76 0.64 8.54
C VAL A 57 6.61 -0.47 9.58
N GLU A 58 6.57 -0.11 10.87
CA GLU A 58 6.16 -1.04 11.92
C GLU A 58 4.64 -1.08 11.97
N ALA A 59 4.05 -2.17 11.49
CA ALA A 59 2.60 -2.31 11.41
C ALA A 59 2.12 -3.72 11.75
N LYS A 60 0.84 -3.80 12.13
CA LYS A 60 0.10 -5.04 12.32
C LYS A 60 -1.12 -5.02 11.40
N LEU A 61 -1.17 -5.94 10.43
CA LEU A 61 -2.34 -6.21 9.62
C LEU A 61 -3.13 -7.35 10.25
N GLU A 62 -4.44 -7.20 10.36
CA GLU A 62 -5.32 -8.21 10.97
C GLU A 62 -6.44 -8.61 10.01
N GLY A 63 -6.78 -9.91 10.04
CA GLY A 63 -7.77 -10.52 9.17
C GLY A 63 -7.14 -11.49 8.17
N ASN A 64 -8.01 -12.08 7.35
CA ASN A 64 -7.64 -13.04 6.32
C ASN A 64 -8.38 -12.77 4.99
N GLU A 65 -8.91 -11.57 4.84
CA GLU A 65 -9.58 -11.05 3.66
C GLU A 65 -8.83 -9.81 3.16
N PRO A 66 -8.97 -9.42 1.89
CA PRO A 66 -8.43 -8.16 1.38
C PRO A 66 -9.04 -6.97 2.12
N GLY A 67 -8.27 -5.88 2.22
CA GLY A 67 -8.79 -4.65 2.81
C GLY A 67 -7.75 -3.77 3.47
N ALA A 68 -6.82 -4.35 4.21
CA ALA A 68 -5.73 -3.61 4.85
C ALA A 68 -4.49 -3.60 3.95
N GLY A 69 -3.87 -2.42 3.77
CA GLY A 69 -2.70 -2.26 2.92
C GLY A 69 -1.75 -1.15 3.35
N ILE A 70 -0.47 -1.36 3.05
CA ILE A 70 0.61 -0.36 3.11
C ILE A 70 0.97 -0.03 1.67
N ILE A 71 0.65 1.17 1.22
CA ILE A 71 0.74 1.57 -0.18
C ILE A 71 1.64 2.79 -0.38
N PHE A 72 2.15 2.94 -1.58
CA PHE A 72 2.88 4.11 -2.05
C PHE A 72 2.17 4.63 -3.30
N TRP A 73 1.29 5.60 -3.11
CA TRP A 73 0.44 6.16 -4.17
C TRP A 73 1.23 7.09 -5.08
N PRO A 74 0.95 7.12 -6.40
CA PRO A 74 1.59 8.06 -7.32
C PRO A 74 1.47 9.51 -6.86
N GLY A 75 2.59 10.22 -6.76
CA GLY A 75 2.63 11.60 -6.25
C GLY A 75 1.97 12.64 -7.16
N ASP A 76 1.64 12.28 -8.41
CA ASP A 76 0.85 13.09 -9.34
C ASP A 76 -0.66 12.77 -9.28
N ASN A 77 -1.03 11.83 -8.41
CA ASN A 77 -2.41 11.37 -8.19
C ASN A 77 -3.11 10.89 -9.48
N LYS A 78 -2.35 10.32 -10.42
CA LYS A 78 -2.91 9.75 -11.66
C LYS A 78 -3.07 8.25 -11.57
N TRP A 79 -4.21 7.79 -12.06
CA TRP A 79 -4.50 6.38 -12.22
C TRP A 79 -5.03 6.10 -13.65
N PRO A 80 -4.65 4.98 -14.28
CA PRO A 80 -3.62 4.02 -13.87
C PRO A 80 -2.26 4.65 -13.73
N GLY A 81 -1.54 4.30 -12.66
CA GLY A 81 -0.27 4.91 -12.28
C GLY A 81 0.74 3.93 -11.74
N GLN A 82 1.80 4.45 -11.17
CA GLN A 82 2.88 3.66 -10.61
C GLN A 82 2.71 3.53 -9.09
N GLU A 83 1.68 2.81 -8.66
CA GLU A 83 1.48 2.44 -7.27
C GLU A 83 2.41 1.30 -6.88
N LEU A 84 2.88 1.31 -5.66
CA LEU A 84 3.72 0.28 -5.08
C LEU A 84 3.07 -0.17 -3.77
N ASP A 85 2.67 -1.44 -3.68
CA ASP A 85 2.05 -1.97 -2.47
C ASP A 85 3.04 -2.85 -1.74
N LEU A 86 3.48 -2.37 -0.60
CA LEU A 86 4.45 -3.09 0.23
C LEU A 86 3.81 -4.30 0.92
N ALA A 87 2.55 -4.17 1.32
CA ALA A 87 1.86 -5.24 2.02
C ALA A 87 0.34 -5.10 1.86
N GLU A 88 -0.30 -6.13 1.32
CA GLU A 88 -1.74 -6.29 1.26
C GLU A 88 -2.14 -7.73 1.66
N ILE A 89 -3.31 -7.91 2.27
CA ILE A 89 -3.80 -9.24 2.65
C ILE A 89 -4.36 -9.96 1.41
N ALA A 90 -3.90 -11.19 1.17
CA ALA A 90 -4.29 -11.99 0.02
C ALA A 90 -5.77 -12.41 0.04
N GLN A 91 -6.36 -12.53 -1.16
CA GLN A 91 -7.78 -12.89 -1.33
C GLN A 91 -8.09 -14.37 -1.09
N ASP A 92 -7.08 -15.19 -0.80
CA ASP A 92 -7.24 -16.65 -0.69
C ASP A 92 -7.72 -17.13 0.70
N GLY A 93 -8.03 -16.20 1.60
CA GLY A 93 -8.48 -16.49 2.96
C GLY A 93 -7.38 -17.04 3.89
N SER A 94 -6.13 -17.08 3.43
CA SER A 94 -5.01 -17.62 4.21
C SER A 94 -4.47 -16.68 5.26
N GLY A 95 -4.71 -15.35 5.12
CA GLY A 95 -4.04 -14.31 5.88
C GLY A 95 -2.60 -14.07 5.47
N ARG A 96 -2.17 -14.62 4.31
CA ARG A 96 -0.86 -14.28 3.73
C ARG A 96 -0.88 -12.86 3.18
N ILE A 97 0.30 -12.30 3.03
CA ILE A 97 0.52 -10.97 2.50
C ILE A 97 1.20 -11.08 1.14
N TYR A 98 0.90 -10.16 0.23
CA TYR A 98 1.60 -9.98 -1.03
C TYR A 98 2.07 -8.53 -1.19
N GLY A 99 3.04 -8.32 -2.06
CA GLY A 99 3.47 -7.00 -2.50
C GLY A 99 3.32 -6.86 -4.00
N THR A 100 3.03 -5.65 -4.46
CA THR A 100 2.69 -5.36 -5.86
C THR A 100 3.51 -4.19 -6.41
N VAL A 101 3.70 -4.19 -7.72
CA VAL A 101 4.16 -3.05 -8.52
C VAL A 101 3.16 -2.85 -9.64
N HIS A 102 2.52 -1.68 -9.71
CA HIS A 102 1.59 -1.29 -10.75
C HIS A 102 2.23 -0.38 -11.79
N TRP A 103 1.72 -0.39 -13.01
CA TRP A 103 2.10 0.54 -14.07
C TRP A 103 0.97 0.78 -15.06
N ASN A 104 1.04 1.91 -15.74
CA ASN A 104 0.11 2.23 -16.83
C ASN A 104 0.51 1.49 -18.11
N ALA A 105 -0.29 0.55 -18.56
CA ALA A 105 -0.14 -0.16 -19.84
C ALA A 105 -1.13 0.38 -20.87
N ASN A 106 -0.79 1.50 -21.51
CA ASN A 106 -1.61 2.16 -22.54
C ASN A 106 -3.02 2.55 -22.04
N GLY A 107 -3.10 3.14 -20.86
CA GLY A 107 -4.36 3.60 -20.26
C GLY A 107 -5.07 2.55 -19.40
N ASN A 108 -4.50 1.36 -19.28
CA ASN A 108 -5.02 0.30 -18.41
C ASN A 108 -4.04 0.05 -17.26
N ASP A 109 -4.59 -0.28 -16.10
CA ASP A 109 -3.78 -0.79 -15.00
C ASP A 109 -3.19 -2.15 -15.36
N SER A 110 -1.91 -2.31 -15.04
CA SER A 110 -1.20 -3.58 -15.13
C SER A 110 -0.30 -3.71 -13.91
N TYR A 111 -0.12 -4.93 -13.43
CA TYR A 111 0.64 -5.16 -12.21
C TYR A 111 1.39 -6.48 -12.23
N SER A 112 2.41 -6.55 -11.37
CA SER A 112 3.12 -7.77 -11.00
C SER A 112 3.10 -7.88 -9.48
N TYR A 113 2.83 -9.07 -8.95
CA TYR A 113 2.79 -9.29 -7.51
C TYR A 113 3.58 -10.52 -7.10
N GLU A 114 4.02 -10.53 -5.84
CA GLU A 114 4.65 -11.69 -5.22
C GLU A 114 3.98 -11.97 -3.87
N LEU A 115 3.51 -13.21 -3.71
CA LEU A 115 2.93 -13.68 -2.46
C LEU A 115 4.04 -14.05 -1.48
N TYR A 116 4.04 -13.43 -0.30
CA TYR A 116 5.09 -13.67 0.70
C TYR A 116 4.99 -15.08 1.28
N ASP A 117 6.13 -15.71 1.49
CA ASP A 117 6.22 -16.96 2.22
C ASP A 117 5.94 -16.72 3.71
N GLY A 118 5.08 -17.50 4.30
CA GLY A 118 4.67 -17.36 5.70
C GLY A 118 3.41 -16.51 5.90
N ILE A 119 2.98 -16.38 7.16
CA ILE A 119 1.82 -15.59 7.58
C ILE A 119 2.35 -14.48 8.47
N TYR A 120 2.05 -13.25 8.08
CA TYR A 120 2.51 -12.02 8.75
C TYR A 120 1.33 -11.15 9.22
N THR A 121 0.11 -11.69 9.25
CA THR A 121 -1.05 -11.07 9.88
C THR A 121 -1.14 -11.45 11.36
N GLY A 122 -1.76 -10.58 12.17
CA GLY A 122 -2.02 -10.80 13.59
C GLY A 122 -0.87 -10.44 14.55
N GLY A 123 0.29 -10.01 14.04
CA GLY A 123 1.43 -9.52 14.81
C GLY A 123 1.99 -8.23 14.25
N PHE A 124 2.78 -7.48 15.04
CA PHE A 124 3.57 -6.37 14.53
C PHE A 124 4.81 -6.91 13.82
N HIS A 125 5.07 -6.36 12.63
CA HIS A 125 6.22 -6.67 11.80
C HIS A 125 6.80 -5.38 11.21
N ASP A 126 8.09 -5.40 10.91
CA ASP A 126 8.77 -4.36 10.15
C ASP A 126 8.64 -4.68 8.65
N PHE A 127 7.74 -3.98 7.97
CA PHE A 127 7.61 -4.02 6.52
C PHE A 127 8.56 -3.01 5.91
N THR A 128 9.48 -3.46 5.05
CA THR A 128 10.50 -2.61 4.46
C THR A 128 10.46 -2.67 2.94
N MET A 129 10.46 -1.50 2.30
CA MET A 129 10.72 -1.33 0.87
C MET A 129 12.09 -0.68 0.69
N ILE A 130 12.96 -1.31 -0.09
CA ILE A 130 14.20 -0.71 -0.58
C ILE A 130 13.98 -0.39 -2.06
N TRP A 131 13.85 0.89 -2.38
CA TRP A 131 13.63 1.38 -3.73
C TRP A 131 14.92 1.98 -4.28
N GLU A 132 15.41 1.37 -5.35
CA GLU A 132 16.63 1.73 -6.06
C GLU A 132 16.31 1.92 -7.56
N ALA A 133 17.22 2.52 -8.32
CA ALA A 133 17.05 2.64 -9.75
C ALA A 133 16.90 1.26 -10.42
N GLY A 134 15.71 1.01 -10.97
CA GLY A 134 15.38 -0.25 -11.65
C GLY A 134 15.23 -1.47 -10.73
N LYS A 135 15.12 -1.27 -9.41
CA LYS A 135 14.89 -2.39 -8.49
C LYS A 135 14.10 -1.97 -7.25
N ILE A 136 13.11 -2.78 -6.90
CA ILE A 136 12.42 -2.72 -5.61
C ILE A 136 12.62 -4.05 -4.89
N THR A 137 12.97 -3.98 -3.61
CA THR A 137 13.05 -5.14 -2.72
C THR A 137 12.08 -4.94 -1.57
N TYR A 138 11.16 -5.88 -1.38
CA TYR A 138 10.26 -5.93 -0.24
C TYR A 138 10.77 -6.92 0.80
N GLN A 139 10.73 -6.53 2.07
CA GLN A 139 11.17 -7.33 3.20
C GLN A 139 10.12 -7.32 4.31
N VAL A 140 10.09 -8.38 5.10
CA VAL A 140 9.40 -8.44 6.38
C VAL A 140 10.41 -8.91 7.42
N ASP A 141 10.55 -8.15 8.52
CA ASP A 141 11.52 -8.40 9.59
C ASP A 141 12.96 -8.60 9.07
N GLY A 142 13.35 -7.77 8.09
CA GLY A 142 14.65 -7.81 7.44
C GLY A 142 14.87 -8.98 6.45
N GLN A 143 13.87 -9.85 6.25
CA GLN A 143 13.95 -10.95 5.31
C GLN A 143 13.32 -10.57 3.97
N THR A 144 14.06 -10.70 2.87
CA THR A 144 13.55 -10.44 1.52
C THR A 144 12.41 -11.40 1.17
N LYS A 145 11.27 -10.83 0.76
CA LYS A 145 10.05 -11.51 0.35
C LYS A 145 9.79 -11.40 -1.15
N ALA A 146 10.11 -10.25 -1.73
CA ALA A 146 9.94 -10.01 -3.16
C ALA A 146 11.06 -9.12 -3.72
N VAL A 147 11.37 -9.30 -4.99
CA VAL A 147 12.29 -8.43 -5.75
C VAL A 147 11.69 -8.18 -7.12
N PHE A 148 11.42 -6.92 -7.45
CA PHE A 148 10.94 -6.49 -8.75
C PHE A 148 12.06 -5.74 -9.49
N THR A 149 12.26 -6.06 -10.76
CA THR A 149 13.26 -5.44 -11.64
C THR A 149 12.66 -4.95 -12.96
N GLU A 150 11.37 -5.23 -13.18
CA GLU A 150 10.60 -4.76 -14.34
C GLU A 150 9.52 -3.79 -13.87
N HIS A 151 9.22 -2.80 -14.69
CA HIS A 151 8.20 -1.76 -14.42
C HIS A 151 8.42 -0.97 -13.12
N VAL A 152 9.64 -0.98 -12.60
CA VAL A 152 10.01 -0.20 -11.42
C VAL A 152 10.04 1.29 -11.77
N PRO A 153 9.29 2.16 -11.08
CA PRO A 153 9.30 3.58 -11.35
C PRO A 153 10.68 4.19 -11.06
N ALA A 154 11.03 5.20 -11.84
CA ALA A 154 12.20 6.02 -11.57
C ALA A 154 11.85 7.10 -10.55
N ASP A 155 12.85 7.54 -9.80
CA ASP A 155 12.74 8.70 -8.93
C ASP A 155 12.30 9.94 -9.76
N PHE A 156 11.31 10.68 -9.26
CA PHE A 156 10.66 11.80 -9.94
C PHE A 156 9.95 11.44 -11.28
N ASP A 157 9.51 10.22 -11.44
CA ASP A 157 8.89 9.75 -12.67
C ASP A 157 7.52 10.39 -12.94
N HIS A 158 6.83 10.84 -11.90
CA HIS A 158 5.53 11.50 -11.97
C HIS A 158 5.64 13.05 -12.10
N GLY A 159 6.40 13.54 -13.10
CA GLY A 159 6.54 14.99 -13.32
C GLY A 159 7.31 15.74 -12.21
N GLY A 160 8.21 15.05 -11.53
CA GLY A 160 8.95 15.55 -10.39
C GLY A 160 8.30 15.25 -9.03
N MET A 161 7.25 14.40 -9.03
CA MET A 161 6.56 13.93 -7.85
C MET A 161 6.85 12.45 -7.64
N ASN A 162 7.23 12.09 -6.42
CA ASN A 162 7.47 10.72 -6.04
C ASN A 162 6.23 10.06 -5.41
N ASN A 163 6.30 8.76 -5.18
CA ASN A 163 5.22 8.05 -4.52
C ASN A 163 5.07 8.50 -3.07
N THR A 164 3.83 8.65 -2.62
CA THR A 164 3.45 9.07 -1.27
C THR A 164 3.09 7.88 -0.42
N ILE A 165 3.55 7.88 0.83
CA ILE A 165 3.26 6.80 1.79
C ILE A 165 1.81 6.90 2.23
N GLY A 166 1.11 5.76 2.25
CA GLY A 166 -0.26 5.65 2.72
C GLY A 166 -0.59 4.30 3.36
N PHE A 167 -1.62 4.34 4.17
CA PHE A 167 -2.26 3.18 4.79
C PHE A 167 -3.74 3.22 4.48
N LEU A 168 -4.27 2.12 4.02
CA LEU A 168 -5.69 1.98 3.69
C LEU A 168 -6.27 0.76 4.40
N ASN A 169 -7.52 0.86 4.77
CA ASN A 169 -8.35 -0.27 5.09
C ASN A 169 -9.77 0.00 4.58
N ASN A 170 -10.33 -0.94 3.85
CA ASN A 170 -11.63 -0.77 3.21
C ASN A 170 -12.60 -1.94 3.49
N ASN A 171 -12.20 -2.85 4.36
CA ASN A 171 -12.97 -4.01 4.77
C ASN A 171 -13.26 -3.96 6.28
N PRO A 172 -14.52 -4.10 6.73
CA PRO A 172 -14.86 -4.10 8.14
C PRO A 172 -14.32 -5.31 8.93
N HIS A 173 -13.87 -6.36 8.23
CA HIS A 173 -13.33 -7.59 8.84
C HIS A 173 -11.80 -7.58 8.93
N THR A 174 -11.16 -6.51 8.46
CA THR A 174 -9.72 -6.33 8.52
C THR A 174 -9.35 -5.04 9.26
N SER A 175 -8.12 -4.93 9.68
CA SER A 175 -7.58 -3.69 10.24
C SER A 175 -6.09 -3.58 10.00
N ILE A 176 -5.59 -2.35 10.07
CA ILE A 176 -4.16 -2.08 10.15
C ILE A 176 -3.89 -1.14 11.33
N THR A 177 -2.93 -1.53 12.18
CA THR A 177 -2.39 -0.69 13.24
C THR A 177 -0.96 -0.34 12.88
N VAL A 178 -0.61 0.95 12.88
CA VAL A 178 0.74 1.44 12.54
C VAL A 178 1.33 2.17 13.74
N ARG A 179 2.61 1.87 14.07
CA ARG A 179 3.38 2.46 15.17
C ARG A 179 4.44 3.43 14.70
N GLU A 180 5.10 3.07 13.61
CA GLU A 180 6.24 3.83 13.14
C GLU A 180 6.32 3.82 11.62
N VAL A 181 6.73 4.94 11.05
CA VAL A 181 7.07 5.08 9.64
C VAL A 181 8.40 5.79 9.56
N SER A 182 9.34 5.24 8.82
CA SER A 182 10.60 5.90 8.52
C SER A 182 10.96 5.83 7.05
N PHE A 183 11.71 6.83 6.60
CA PHE A 183 12.33 6.87 5.28
C PHE A 183 13.76 7.39 5.41
N ASP A 184 14.69 6.63 4.87
CA ASP A 184 16.11 6.99 4.74
C ASP A 184 16.46 7.10 3.25
N PRO A 185 16.82 8.30 2.74
CA PRO A 185 17.12 8.49 1.33
C PRO A 185 18.38 7.73 0.91
N LEU A 186 18.40 7.20 -0.29
CA LEU A 186 19.57 6.51 -0.86
C LEU A 186 20.77 7.49 -0.95
N GLY A 187 21.90 7.13 -0.34
CA GLY A 187 23.09 7.98 -0.29
C GLY A 187 23.10 9.05 0.81
N GLY A 188 22.02 9.16 1.58
CA GLY A 188 22.04 9.86 2.86
C GLY A 188 22.83 9.02 3.89
N GLY A 189 23.88 9.59 4.49
CA GLY A 189 24.73 8.88 5.45
C GLY A 189 24.06 8.64 6.83
N GLY A 190 22.78 8.23 6.84
CA GLY A 190 22.09 7.71 8.01
C GLY A 190 22.59 6.28 8.28
N SER A 191 23.05 6.02 9.48
CA SER A 191 23.28 4.64 9.93
C SER A 191 21.94 3.91 9.86
N ALA A 192 21.91 2.76 9.19
CA ALA A 192 20.76 1.86 9.26
C ALA A 192 20.35 1.71 10.74
N PRO A 193 19.06 1.77 11.08
CA PRO A 193 18.60 1.50 12.43
C PRO A 193 19.18 0.16 12.87
N GLU A 194 19.76 0.11 14.08
CA GLU A 194 20.22 -1.16 14.64
C GLU A 194 19.04 -2.12 14.65
N PRO A 195 19.18 -3.35 14.09
CA PRO A 195 18.08 -4.29 14.08
C PRO A 195 17.63 -4.51 15.53
N ARG A 196 16.40 -4.13 15.84
CA ARG A 196 15.74 -4.44 17.11
C ARG A 196 15.81 -5.95 17.29
N PRO A 197 16.14 -6.47 18.48
CA PRO A 197 16.11 -7.91 18.71
C PRO A 197 14.74 -8.45 18.32
N ALA A 198 14.75 -9.48 17.46
CA ALA A 198 13.53 -10.13 16.99
C ALA A 198 12.60 -10.45 18.18
N PRO A 199 11.27 -10.21 18.06
CA PRO A 199 10.35 -10.63 19.10
C PRO A 199 10.53 -12.14 19.34
N GLU A 200 10.54 -12.56 20.60
CA GLU A 200 10.66 -13.98 20.96
C GLU A 200 9.54 -14.76 20.24
N PRO A 201 9.85 -15.90 19.60
CA PRO A 201 8.87 -16.66 18.85
C PRO A 201 7.74 -17.10 19.78
N GLN A 202 6.55 -16.56 19.58
CA GLN A 202 5.34 -17.09 20.18
C GLN A 202 5.08 -18.46 19.55
N VAL A 203 5.19 -19.52 20.34
CA VAL A 203 4.89 -20.89 19.91
C VAL A 203 3.39 -20.98 19.62
N ALA A 204 3.04 -20.93 18.33
CA ALA A 204 1.67 -21.18 17.89
C ALA A 204 1.29 -22.65 18.14
N PRO A 205 0.04 -22.94 18.54
CA PRO A 205 -0.41 -24.33 18.69
C PRO A 205 -0.44 -25.03 17.33
N ILE A 206 0.13 -26.24 17.30
CA ILE A 206 0.22 -27.09 16.10
C ILE A 206 -1.21 -27.53 15.71
N SER A 207 -1.71 -27.03 14.58
CA SER A 207 -2.90 -27.58 13.91
C SER A 207 -2.50 -28.63 12.86
N PRO A 208 -3.30 -29.69 12.65
CA PRO A 208 -2.94 -30.80 11.76
C PRO A 208 -3.00 -30.38 10.29
N GLN A 209 -2.07 -30.95 9.51
CA GLN A 209 -1.88 -30.75 8.09
C GLN A 209 -3.17 -30.89 7.27
N ALA A 210 -3.47 -29.89 6.45
CA ALA A 210 -4.45 -29.96 5.38
C ALA A 210 -3.74 -30.26 4.04
N GLU A 211 -4.36 -31.13 3.26
CA GLU A 211 -3.90 -31.61 1.97
C GLU A 211 -3.75 -30.49 0.95
N VAL A 212 -2.70 -30.61 0.12
CA VAL A 212 -2.41 -29.74 -1.02
C VAL A 212 -3.51 -29.89 -2.07
N VAL A 213 -4.36 -28.88 -2.22
CA VAL A 213 -5.25 -28.75 -3.36
C VAL A 213 -4.57 -27.83 -4.40
N VAL A 214 -4.27 -28.40 -5.56
CA VAL A 214 -3.75 -27.66 -6.72
C VAL A 214 -4.84 -26.72 -7.22
N ALA A 215 -4.66 -25.42 -7.05
CA ALA A 215 -5.57 -24.41 -7.55
C ALA A 215 -5.46 -24.28 -9.06
N VAL A 216 -6.58 -24.51 -9.76
CA VAL A 216 -6.77 -24.24 -11.18
C VAL A 216 -6.88 -22.72 -11.36
N ARG A 217 -6.06 -22.15 -12.24
CA ARG A 217 -6.05 -20.75 -12.64
C ARG A 217 -7.46 -20.29 -13.06
N PRO A 218 -8.02 -19.19 -12.52
CA PRO A 218 -9.21 -18.59 -13.11
C PRO A 218 -8.86 -17.93 -14.45
N GLN A 219 -9.76 -18.08 -15.41
CA GLN A 219 -9.69 -17.50 -16.74
C GLN A 219 -10.03 -16.00 -16.64
N GLU A 220 -9.24 -15.13 -17.30
CA GLU A 220 -9.47 -13.70 -17.41
C GLU A 220 -10.89 -13.42 -17.97
N PRO A 221 -11.63 -12.43 -17.42
CA PRO A 221 -12.83 -11.92 -18.07
C PRO A 221 -12.44 -11.01 -19.24
N GLU A 222 -13.10 -11.21 -20.37
CA GLU A 222 -12.98 -10.40 -21.59
C GLU A 222 -13.23 -8.92 -21.32
N ALA A 223 -12.40 -8.08 -21.94
CA ALA A 223 -12.40 -6.63 -21.82
C ALA A 223 -13.77 -6.00 -22.11
N ALA A 224 -14.27 -5.20 -21.18
CA ALA A 224 -15.37 -4.27 -21.43
C ALA A 224 -14.86 -3.05 -22.21
N ALA A 225 -15.70 -2.56 -23.14
CA ALA A 225 -15.36 -1.53 -24.11
C ALA A 225 -14.95 -0.20 -23.46
N ALA A 226 -13.92 0.43 -24.05
CA ALA A 226 -13.37 1.72 -23.68
C ALA A 226 -14.44 2.83 -23.62
N VAL A 227 -14.47 3.55 -22.49
CA VAL A 227 -15.10 4.87 -22.35
C VAL A 227 -13.98 5.89 -22.40
N ASP A 228 -13.93 6.70 -23.47
CA ASP A 228 -13.01 7.82 -23.62
C ASP A 228 -13.49 8.98 -22.74
N SER A 229 -12.84 9.20 -21.61
CA SER A 229 -12.93 10.47 -20.88
C SER A 229 -11.59 10.79 -20.23
N SER A 230 -11.05 11.94 -20.55
CA SER A 230 -9.81 12.48 -20.01
C SER A 230 -9.91 12.92 -18.54
N ASP A 231 -11.07 12.77 -17.92
CA ASP A 231 -11.32 13.06 -16.50
C ASP A 231 -12.02 11.85 -15.85
N PRO A 232 -11.31 11.08 -15.03
CA PRO A 232 -11.88 9.89 -14.39
C PRO A 232 -13.04 10.21 -13.43
N PHE A 233 -13.15 11.46 -12.94
CA PHE A 233 -14.21 11.89 -12.05
C PHE A 233 -15.40 12.54 -12.75
N ALA A 234 -15.35 12.75 -14.08
CA ALA A 234 -16.43 13.38 -14.83
C ALA A 234 -17.82 12.81 -14.57
N PRO A 235 -18.03 11.48 -14.37
CA PRO A 235 -19.33 10.91 -14.07
C PRO A 235 -19.92 11.38 -12.73
N TRP A 236 -19.09 11.84 -11.80
CA TRP A 236 -19.48 12.25 -10.44
C TRP A 236 -19.23 13.74 -10.16
N THR A 237 -18.89 14.51 -11.20
CA THR A 237 -18.64 15.96 -11.09
C THR A 237 -19.88 16.71 -11.56
N ASP A 238 -20.41 17.59 -10.71
CA ASP A 238 -21.56 18.44 -11.05
C ASP A 238 -21.15 19.62 -11.95
N ALA A 239 -22.14 20.38 -12.44
CA ALA A 239 -21.93 21.53 -13.30
C ALA A 239 -21.12 22.68 -12.65
N SER A 240 -20.93 22.66 -11.33
CA SER A 240 -20.12 23.61 -10.58
C SER A 240 -18.66 23.14 -10.39
N GLY A 241 -18.34 21.93 -10.81
CA GLY A 241 -17.04 21.30 -10.61
C GLY A 241 -16.89 20.62 -9.26
N HIS A 242 -17.96 20.43 -8.52
CA HIS A 242 -17.94 19.70 -7.25
C HIS A 242 -18.06 18.21 -7.49
N ILE A 243 -17.16 17.40 -6.88
CA ILE A 243 -17.15 15.95 -6.97
C ILE A 243 -17.98 15.35 -5.83
N ASP A 244 -18.92 14.48 -6.17
CA ASP A 244 -19.66 13.67 -5.21
C ASP A 244 -18.80 12.48 -4.76
N TRP A 245 -18.02 12.69 -3.73
CA TRP A 245 -17.11 11.69 -3.17
C TRP A 245 -17.82 10.47 -2.58
N ASP A 246 -19.06 10.60 -2.12
CA ASP A 246 -19.85 9.46 -1.62
C ASP A 246 -20.23 8.53 -2.79
N ALA A 247 -20.57 9.11 -3.92
CA ALA A 247 -20.86 8.34 -5.14
C ALA A 247 -19.59 7.70 -5.75
N VAL A 248 -18.44 8.39 -5.71
CA VAL A 248 -17.13 7.82 -6.09
C VAL A 248 -16.80 6.63 -5.20
N ALA A 249 -16.86 6.78 -3.89
CA ALA A 249 -16.56 5.72 -2.94
C ALA A 249 -17.49 4.50 -3.11
N ALA A 250 -18.78 4.73 -3.36
CA ALA A 250 -19.73 3.67 -3.63
C ALA A 250 -19.40 2.91 -4.93
N HIS A 251 -18.97 3.63 -5.98
CA HIS A 251 -18.59 3.03 -7.26
C HIS A 251 -17.31 2.18 -7.11
N VAL A 252 -16.29 2.73 -6.48
CA VAL A 252 -15.02 2.05 -6.21
C VAL A 252 -15.25 0.79 -5.36
N THR A 253 -16.10 0.88 -4.33
CA THR A 253 -16.49 -0.28 -3.52
C THR A 253 -17.21 -1.35 -4.34
N ALA A 254 -18.16 -0.95 -5.20
CA ALA A 254 -18.88 -1.88 -6.08
C ALA A 254 -17.94 -2.55 -7.09
N ASN A 255 -16.97 -1.82 -7.65
CA ASN A 255 -15.96 -2.37 -8.53
C ASN A 255 -15.09 -3.40 -7.79
N TYR A 256 -14.67 -3.06 -6.58
CA TYR A 256 -13.91 -3.98 -5.74
C TYR A 256 -14.70 -5.25 -5.41
N GLU A 257 -15.96 -5.13 -4.99
CA GLU A 257 -16.83 -6.29 -4.72
C GLU A 257 -17.02 -7.19 -5.97
N ALA A 258 -17.02 -6.57 -7.17
CA ALA A 258 -17.22 -7.29 -8.42
C ALA A 258 -15.95 -7.94 -8.97
N THR A 259 -14.77 -7.33 -8.74
CA THR A 259 -13.52 -7.69 -9.43
C THR A 259 -12.37 -8.02 -8.50
N GLY A 260 -12.45 -7.62 -7.23
CA GLY A 260 -11.35 -7.70 -6.26
C GLY A 260 -10.26 -6.65 -6.43
N PHE A 261 -10.49 -5.64 -7.30
CA PHE A 261 -9.54 -4.54 -7.55
C PHE A 261 -10.19 -3.18 -7.33
N TRP A 262 -9.39 -2.22 -6.86
CA TRP A 262 -9.78 -0.83 -6.67
C TRP A 262 -9.55 -0.06 -7.96
N TYR A 263 -10.59 0.42 -8.62
CA TYR A 263 -10.52 1.35 -9.74
C TYR A 263 -11.77 2.24 -9.80
N ILE A 264 -11.59 3.43 -10.35
CA ILE A 264 -12.64 4.40 -10.62
C ILE A 264 -13.24 4.15 -12.01
#